data_714bb13786c3e1bd22f4d8961b0d896d
#
_entry.id   714bb13786c3e1bd22f4d8961b0d896d
#
_cell.length_a   1.000
_cell.length_b   1.000
_cell.length_c   1.000
_cell.angle_alpha   90.00
_cell.angle_beta   90.00
_cell.angle_gamma   90.00
#
_symmetry.space_group_name_H-M   'P 1'
#
loop_
_entity.id
_entity.type
_entity.pdbx_description
1 polymer ?
#
loop_
_entity_poly.entity_id
_entity_poly.type
_entity_poly.pdbx_seq_one_letter_code
_entity_poly.pdbx_strand_id
1 'polypeptide(L)'
;LKQKSKTPSLSYFKFTVYGLSYMFRALKLKRKHSKLPSIKHTNRLPVVLSIKEVMQLLNVRMMEKHRLLISLLYECGMRCKEVRLLEVRDIDFDRMTIHIRHGKGNRERIVPMGKSLSHQLKKYIEKQSNPKWVFNTRGSQKIDLDSGGDFDRRYSQKGVQWAVQQAVKRAGIHKRVSVHTLRHTYATHLLESGVNIVQIQKWLGHVNIQATLIYLHVSDYGKYEKLSLLDHLYEKRGLNTLGSD
;
A
#
# COMPACT_ATOMS: atom_id res chain seq x y z
N LEU A 1 -12.55 5.56 32.58
CA LEU A 1 -11.56 5.45 31.47
C LEU A 1 -11.23 6.81 30.82
N LYS A 2 -12.13 7.81 30.86
CA LYS A 2 -11.85 9.17 30.36
C LYS A 2 -10.84 9.96 31.21
N GLN A 3 -10.55 9.54 32.42
CA GLN A 3 -9.68 10.31 33.35
C GLN A 3 -8.18 10.06 33.18
N LYS A 4 -7.74 9.01 32.47
CA LYS A 4 -6.32 8.68 32.29
C LYS A 4 -5.70 9.04 30.94
N SER A 5 -6.48 9.39 29.92
CA SER A 5 -5.95 9.88 28.64
C SER A 5 -6.79 11.08 28.18
N LYS A 6 -6.13 12.20 27.93
CA LYS A 6 -6.80 13.47 27.52
C LYS A 6 -7.69 13.35 26.27
N THR A 7 -7.54 12.33 25.44
CA THR A 7 -8.43 11.98 24.31
C THR A 7 -8.20 10.53 23.88
N PRO A 8 -9.08 9.58 24.16
CA PRO A 8 -8.97 8.23 23.61
C PRO A 8 -9.12 8.31 22.07
N SER A 9 -8.19 7.70 21.34
CA SER A 9 -8.25 7.69 19.88
C SER A 9 -9.52 7.00 19.39
N LEU A 10 -10.07 7.44 18.26
CA LEU A 10 -11.25 6.81 17.65
C LEU A 10 -11.04 5.29 17.45
N SER A 11 -9.81 4.87 17.18
CA SER A 11 -9.44 3.46 17.05
C SER A 11 -9.60 2.70 18.37
N TYR A 12 -9.16 3.28 19.48
CA TYR A 12 -9.34 2.68 20.81
C TYR A 12 -10.82 2.48 21.11
N PHE A 13 -11.65 3.50 20.87
CA PHE A 13 -13.09 3.42 21.06
C PHE A 13 -13.73 2.33 20.19
N LYS A 14 -13.33 2.24 18.90
CA LYS A 14 -13.79 1.19 17.98
C LYS A 14 -13.45 -0.20 18.49
N PHE A 15 -12.21 -0.43 18.90
CA PHE A 15 -11.78 -1.75 19.41
C PHE A 15 -12.53 -2.13 20.69
N THR A 16 -12.79 -1.18 21.59
CA THR A 16 -13.58 -1.43 22.79
C THR A 16 -15.02 -1.84 22.45
N VAL A 17 -15.68 -1.10 21.56
CA VAL A 17 -17.05 -1.42 21.14
C VAL A 17 -17.11 -2.78 20.42
N TYR A 18 -16.17 -3.08 19.53
CA TYR A 18 -16.12 -4.38 18.86
C TYR A 18 -15.82 -5.53 19.81
N GLY A 19 -14.93 -5.35 20.77
CA GLY A 19 -14.63 -6.34 21.79
C GLY A 19 -15.84 -6.64 22.67
N LEU A 20 -16.53 -5.61 23.15
CA LEU A 20 -17.78 -5.76 23.91
C LEU A 20 -18.89 -6.38 23.06
N SER A 21 -19.01 -6.00 21.80
CA SER A 21 -19.96 -6.59 20.86
C SER A 21 -19.73 -8.08 20.69
N TYR A 22 -18.48 -8.49 20.51
CA TYR A 22 -18.09 -9.91 20.42
C TYR A 22 -18.42 -10.66 21.72
N MET A 23 -18.03 -10.10 22.87
CA MET A 23 -18.30 -10.69 24.19
C MET A 23 -19.81 -10.89 24.44
N PHE A 24 -20.63 -9.85 24.19
CA PHE A 24 -22.09 -9.95 24.37
C PHE A 24 -22.72 -10.96 23.42
N ARG A 25 -22.20 -11.11 22.23
CA ARG A 25 -22.64 -12.12 21.27
C ARG A 25 -22.28 -13.54 21.74
N ALA A 26 -21.04 -13.74 22.19
CA ALA A 26 -20.56 -15.03 22.71
C ALA A 26 -21.37 -15.48 23.95
N LEU A 27 -21.71 -14.53 24.82
CA LEU A 27 -22.51 -14.75 26.02
C LEU A 27 -24.02 -14.77 25.73
N LYS A 28 -24.46 -14.68 24.47
CA LYS A 28 -25.86 -14.62 24.03
C LYS A 28 -26.68 -13.48 24.66
N LEU A 29 -26.04 -12.42 25.11
CA LEU A 29 -26.65 -11.26 25.75
C LEU A 29 -27.15 -10.24 24.71
N LYS A 30 -28.13 -10.63 23.88
CA LYS A 30 -28.66 -9.81 22.77
C LYS A 30 -29.09 -8.40 23.18
N ARG A 31 -29.75 -8.28 24.34
CA ARG A 31 -30.28 -7.01 24.89
C ARG A 31 -29.16 -6.00 25.23
N LYS A 32 -28.00 -6.47 25.69
CA LYS A 32 -26.81 -5.63 25.96
C LYS A 32 -26.06 -5.25 24.68
N HIS A 33 -26.04 -6.14 23.70
CA HIS A 33 -25.42 -5.88 22.39
C HIS A 33 -26.12 -4.72 21.65
N SER A 34 -27.44 -4.65 21.67
CA SER A 34 -28.22 -3.57 21.00
C SER A 34 -28.02 -2.18 21.61
N LYS A 35 -27.50 -2.09 22.84
CA LYS A 35 -27.19 -0.81 23.52
C LYS A 35 -25.80 -0.25 23.20
N LEU A 36 -24.98 -0.97 22.44
CA LEU A 36 -23.66 -0.47 22.04
C LEU A 36 -23.82 0.64 20.99
N PRO A 37 -23.01 1.71 21.07
CA PRO A 37 -23.09 2.81 20.13
C PRO A 37 -22.69 2.35 18.73
N SER A 38 -23.44 2.78 17.72
CA SER A 38 -23.08 2.61 16.32
C SER A 38 -21.89 3.53 15.98
N ILE A 39 -20.86 2.97 15.39
CA ILE A 39 -19.69 3.73 14.98
C ILE A 39 -19.83 4.06 13.51
N LYS A 40 -20.09 5.31 13.19
CA LYS A 40 -20.12 5.80 11.80
C LYS A 40 -18.71 5.65 11.19
N HIS A 41 -18.62 4.97 10.05
CA HIS A 41 -17.41 4.96 9.24
C HIS A 41 -17.38 6.24 8.40
N THR A 42 -16.40 7.09 8.64
CA THR A 42 -16.09 8.18 7.71
C THR A 42 -15.26 7.58 6.56
N ASN A 43 -15.88 7.46 5.40
CA ASN A 43 -15.17 7.06 4.18
C ASN A 43 -14.34 8.27 3.71
N ARG A 44 -13.10 8.34 4.14
CA ARG A 44 -12.14 9.31 3.58
C ARG A 44 -11.51 8.67 2.35
N LEU A 45 -11.45 9.44 1.26
CA LEU A 45 -10.71 9.01 0.08
C LEU A 45 -9.24 8.81 0.43
N PRO A 46 -8.60 7.77 -0.12
CA PRO A 46 -7.18 7.53 0.11
C PRO A 46 -6.34 8.66 -0.48
N VAL A 47 -5.26 9.00 0.20
CA VAL A 47 -4.24 9.89 -0.34
C VAL A 47 -3.49 9.15 -1.45
N VAL A 48 -3.36 9.79 -2.61
CA VAL A 48 -2.66 9.29 -3.79
C VAL A 48 -1.59 10.31 -4.18
N LEU A 49 -0.42 9.84 -4.57
CA LEU A 49 0.65 10.63 -5.12
C LEU A 49 0.45 10.81 -6.63
N SER A 50 0.77 11.97 -7.17
CA SER A 50 0.89 12.15 -8.61
C SER A 50 2.12 11.43 -9.17
N ILE A 51 2.17 11.20 -10.48
CA ILE A 51 3.35 10.63 -11.15
C ILE A 51 4.60 11.47 -10.84
N LYS A 52 4.47 12.81 -10.85
CA LYS A 52 5.56 13.74 -10.51
C LYS A 52 6.07 13.52 -9.08
N GLU A 53 5.17 13.39 -8.10
CA GLU A 53 5.55 13.12 -6.71
C GLU A 53 6.21 11.73 -6.53
N VAL A 54 5.74 10.71 -7.26
CA VAL A 54 6.39 9.39 -7.27
C VAL A 54 7.80 9.47 -7.85
N MET A 55 7.98 10.18 -8.97
CA MET A 55 9.31 10.39 -9.55
C MET A 55 10.24 11.14 -8.60
N GLN A 56 9.74 12.19 -7.93
CA GLN A 56 10.50 12.89 -6.89
C GLN A 56 10.92 11.93 -5.77
N LEU A 57 9.99 11.10 -5.28
CA LEU A 57 10.22 10.13 -4.21
C LEU A 57 11.31 9.10 -4.57
N LEU A 58 11.31 8.58 -5.80
CA LEU A 58 12.28 7.58 -6.26
C LEU A 58 13.66 8.18 -6.57
N ASN A 59 13.73 9.47 -6.91
CA ASN A 59 14.96 10.16 -7.30
C ASN A 59 15.73 10.77 -6.11
N VAL A 60 15.17 10.80 -4.88
CA VAL A 60 15.92 11.33 -3.74
C VAL A 60 17.15 10.48 -3.42
N ARG A 61 18.20 11.14 -2.91
CA ARG A 61 19.40 10.44 -2.45
C ARG A 61 19.07 9.57 -1.23
N MET A 62 19.18 8.25 -1.40
CA MET A 62 18.95 7.27 -0.34
C MET A 62 19.79 6.02 -0.57
N MET A 63 19.83 5.13 0.44
CA MET A 63 20.47 3.82 0.31
C MET A 63 19.76 2.98 -0.75
N GLU A 64 20.51 2.21 -1.55
CA GLU A 64 19.99 1.31 -2.60
C GLU A 64 18.86 0.41 -2.06
N LYS A 65 19.05 -0.17 -0.88
CA LYS A 65 18.03 -0.98 -0.20
C LYS A 65 16.70 -0.24 -0.01
N HIS A 66 16.72 1.01 0.42
CA HIS A 66 15.50 1.79 0.65
C HIS A 66 14.81 2.17 -0.65
N ARG A 67 15.59 2.47 -1.70
CA ARG A 67 15.05 2.75 -3.03
C ARG A 67 14.31 1.53 -3.58
N LEU A 68 14.94 0.37 -3.56
CA LEU A 68 14.33 -0.88 -4.02
C LEU A 68 13.08 -1.27 -3.21
N LEU A 69 13.13 -1.07 -1.89
CA LEU A 69 11.98 -1.29 -1.03
C LEU A 69 10.80 -0.39 -1.42
N ILE A 70 11.05 0.91 -1.66
CA ILE A 70 10.02 1.87 -2.07
C ILE A 70 9.50 1.53 -3.49
N SER A 71 10.39 1.13 -4.39
CA SER A 71 10.02 0.69 -5.74
C SER A 71 9.08 -0.53 -5.69
N LEU A 72 9.38 -1.53 -4.88
CA LEU A 72 8.50 -2.71 -4.70
C LEU A 72 7.14 -2.35 -4.09
N LEU A 73 7.12 -1.43 -3.12
CA LEU A 73 5.87 -0.95 -2.51
C LEU A 73 4.98 -0.24 -3.53
N TYR A 74 5.58 0.53 -4.44
CA TYR A 74 4.87 1.26 -5.48
C TYR A 74 4.55 0.38 -6.69
N GLU A 75 5.53 -0.30 -7.29
CA GLU A 75 5.38 -1.01 -8.56
C GLU A 75 4.62 -2.34 -8.45
N CYS A 76 4.72 -3.01 -7.29
CA CYS A 76 4.05 -4.29 -7.02
C CYS A 76 2.90 -4.15 -6.01
N GLY A 77 2.63 -2.96 -5.51
CA GLY A 77 1.57 -2.69 -4.53
C GLY A 77 1.66 -3.53 -3.27
N MET A 78 2.88 -3.91 -2.83
CA MET A 78 3.10 -4.79 -1.69
C MET A 78 2.71 -4.13 -0.37
N ARG A 79 2.23 -4.96 0.58
CA ARG A 79 2.03 -4.52 1.97
C ARG A 79 3.36 -4.51 2.72
N CYS A 80 3.43 -3.74 3.81
CA CYS A 80 4.62 -3.69 4.67
C CYS A 80 5.11 -5.07 5.11
N LYS A 81 4.20 -5.97 5.53
CA LYS A 81 4.55 -7.34 5.92
C LYS A 81 5.08 -8.14 4.73
N GLU A 82 4.49 -7.99 3.55
CA GLU A 82 4.84 -8.74 2.34
C GLU A 82 6.26 -8.40 1.86
N VAL A 83 6.61 -7.11 1.78
CA VAL A 83 7.96 -6.70 1.37
C VAL A 83 9.04 -7.11 2.37
N ARG A 84 8.69 -7.19 3.67
CA ARG A 84 9.62 -7.68 4.71
C ARG A 84 9.88 -9.17 4.64
N LEU A 85 8.87 -9.93 4.21
CA LEU A 85 8.89 -11.40 4.13
C LEU A 85 9.19 -11.90 2.73
N LEU A 86 9.65 -11.02 1.83
CA LEU A 86 10.02 -11.37 0.48
C LEU A 86 11.34 -12.13 0.49
N GLU A 87 11.29 -13.40 0.09
CA GLU A 87 12.46 -14.24 -0.09
C GLU A 87 13.01 -14.12 -1.53
N VAL A 88 14.30 -14.39 -1.71
CA VAL A 88 14.93 -14.36 -3.04
C VAL A 88 14.28 -15.38 -3.97
N ARG A 89 13.92 -16.56 -3.45
CA ARG A 89 13.24 -17.63 -4.21
C ARG A 89 11.82 -17.27 -4.68
N ASP A 90 11.25 -16.18 -4.18
CA ASP A 90 9.93 -15.72 -4.58
C ASP A 90 9.97 -14.86 -5.85
N ILE A 91 11.16 -14.50 -6.34
CA ILE A 91 11.36 -13.68 -7.52
C ILE A 91 11.71 -14.55 -8.71
N ASP A 92 10.85 -14.53 -9.71
CA ASP A 92 11.09 -15.13 -11.02
C ASP A 92 11.56 -14.03 -11.99
N PHE A 93 12.88 -14.01 -12.23
CA PHE A 93 13.50 -13.00 -13.09
C PHE A 93 13.24 -13.26 -14.58
N ASP A 94 12.97 -14.51 -14.97
CA ASP A 94 12.70 -14.87 -16.36
C ASP A 94 11.28 -14.51 -16.75
N ARG A 95 10.32 -14.80 -15.86
CA ARG A 95 8.89 -14.45 -16.05
C ARG A 95 8.56 -13.03 -15.63
N MET A 96 9.52 -12.29 -15.06
CA MET A 96 9.30 -10.93 -14.52
C MET A 96 8.15 -10.88 -13.52
N THR A 97 8.10 -11.81 -12.57
CA THR A 97 7.04 -11.91 -11.58
C THR A 97 7.57 -12.09 -10.16
N ILE A 98 6.76 -11.70 -9.19
CA ILE A 98 7.02 -11.92 -7.77
C ILE A 98 5.85 -12.72 -7.18
N HIS A 99 6.17 -13.82 -6.52
CA HIS A 99 5.22 -14.64 -5.78
C HIS A 99 5.10 -14.17 -4.33
N ILE A 100 3.98 -13.58 -3.97
CA ILE A 100 3.71 -13.09 -2.63
C ILE A 100 3.02 -14.19 -1.83
N ARG A 101 3.77 -14.90 -0.97
CA ARG A 101 3.28 -16.07 -0.20
C ARG A 101 2.52 -15.68 1.05
N HIS A 102 2.90 -14.61 1.72
CA HIS A 102 2.39 -14.23 3.04
C HIS A 102 1.36 -13.10 2.98
N GLY A 103 0.39 -13.19 2.08
CA GLY A 103 -0.70 -12.21 1.97
C GLY A 103 -1.64 -12.20 3.19
N LYS A 104 -2.52 -11.20 3.28
CA LYS A 104 -3.55 -11.13 4.33
C LYS A 104 -4.48 -12.35 4.22
N GLY A 105 -4.62 -13.10 5.33
CA GLY A 105 -5.41 -14.35 5.37
C GLY A 105 -4.71 -15.54 4.74
N ASN A 106 -3.35 -15.52 4.71
CA ASN A 106 -2.49 -16.57 4.15
C ASN A 106 -2.78 -16.89 2.67
N ARG A 107 -3.19 -15.88 1.90
CA ARG A 107 -3.46 -16.02 0.46
C ARG A 107 -2.22 -15.63 -0.33
N GLU A 108 -1.89 -16.47 -1.28
CA GLU A 108 -0.80 -16.26 -2.22
C GLU A 108 -1.30 -15.52 -3.47
N ARG A 109 -0.40 -14.80 -4.10
CA ARG A 109 -0.65 -14.16 -5.38
C ARG A 109 0.65 -13.90 -6.14
N ILE A 110 0.55 -13.83 -7.45
CA ILE A 110 1.65 -13.43 -8.33
C ILE A 110 1.38 -12.01 -8.83
N VAL A 111 2.40 -11.16 -8.76
CA VAL A 111 2.35 -9.80 -9.29
C VAL A 111 3.44 -9.60 -10.34
N PRO A 112 3.17 -8.83 -11.41
CA PRO A 112 4.18 -8.51 -12.40
C PRO A 112 5.24 -7.56 -11.82
N MET A 113 6.42 -7.59 -12.40
CA MET A 113 7.55 -6.73 -12.10
C MET A 113 8.14 -6.19 -13.41
N GLY A 114 8.43 -4.89 -13.47
CA GLY A 114 9.04 -4.28 -14.65
C GLY A 114 10.52 -4.59 -14.81
N LYS A 115 11.03 -4.47 -16.03
CA LYS A 115 12.43 -4.76 -16.39
C LYS A 115 13.44 -3.99 -15.54
N SER A 116 13.18 -2.71 -15.30
CA SER A 116 14.07 -1.84 -14.51
C SER A 116 14.20 -2.31 -13.06
N LEU A 117 13.06 -2.62 -12.41
CA LEU A 117 13.06 -3.13 -11.03
C LEU A 117 13.73 -4.50 -10.95
N SER A 118 13.43 -5.41 -11.88
CA SER A 118 14.05 -6.74 -12.01
C SER A 118 15.57 -6.64 -12.06
N HIS A 119 16.12 -5.82 -12.96
CA HIS A 119 17.55 -5.62 -13.11
C HIS A 119 18.20 -5.06 -11.83
N GLN A 120 17.57 -4.08 -11.20
CA GLN A 120 18.09 -3.48 -9.96
C GLN A 120 18.04 -4.47 -8.80
N LEU A 121 16.97 -5.28 -8.68
CA LEU A 121 16.86 -6.33 -7.65
C LEU A 121 17.91 -7.40 -7.84
N LYS A 122 18.12 -7.88 -9.08
CA LYS A 122 19.14 -8.89 -9.40
C LYS A 122 20.52 -8.40 -8.96
N LYS A 123 20.93 -7.20 -9.38
CA LYS A 123 22.20 -6.59 -8.94
C LYS A 123 22.32 -6.43 -7.41
N TYR A 124 21.23 -6.07 -6.76
CA TYR A 124 21.23 -5.88 -5.30
C TYR A 124 21.40 -7.23 -4.57
N ILE A 125 20.76 -8.29 -5.06
CA ILE A 125 20.83 -9.63 -4.46
C ILE A 125 22.22 -10.24 -4.69
N GLU A 126 22.79 -10.09 -5.88
CA GLU A 126 24.15 -10.57 -6.23
C GLU A 126 25.26 -9.99 -5.33
N LYS A 127 25.07 -8.79 -4.80
CA LYS A 127 25.99 -8.16 -3.83
C LYS A 127 25.92 -8.78 -2.42
N GLN A 128 25.00 -9.68 -2.19
CA GLN A 128 24.78 -10.29 -0.87
C GLN A 128 25.26 -11.76 -0.89
N SER A 129 25.87 -12.21 0.20
CA SER A 129 26.32 -13.61 0.32
C SER A 129 25.12 -14.50 0.63
N ASN A 130 24.54 -15.13 -0.39
CA ASN A 130 23.45 -16.11 -0.31
C ASN A 130 22.29 -15.70 0.62
N PRO A 131 21.59 -14.59 0.35
CA PRO A 131 20.54 -14.10 1.23
C PRO A 131 19.26 -14.93 1.08
N LYS A 132 18.66 -15.35 2.20
CA LYS A 132 17.30 -15.88 2.22
C LYS A 132 16.27 -14.79 1.91
N TRP A 133 16.39 -13.65 2.60
CA TRP A 133 15.48 -12.49 2.49
C TRP A 133 16.08 -11.45 1.57
N VAL A 134 15.25 -10.86 0.70
CA VAL A 134 15.67 -9.75 -0.17
C VAL A 134 16.19 -8.57 0.66
N PHE A 135 15.52 -8.27 1.78
CA PHE A 135 15.91 -7.17 2.66
C PHE A 135 16.33 -7.69 4.03
N ASN A 136 17.63 -7.64 4.29
CA ASN A 136 18.22 -8.02 5.56
C ASN A 136 18.55 -6.82 6.45
N THR A 137 18.55 -7.01 7.76
CA THR A 137 19.18 -6.10 8.71
C THR A 137 20.67 -6.39 8.77
N ARG A 138 21.53 -5.35 8.64
CA ARG A 138 22.95 -5.45 9.02
C ARG A 138 23.07 -5.28 10.53
N GLY A 139 23.60 -6.30 11.21
CA GLY A 139 24.21 -6.14 12.54
C GLY A 139 23.27 -5.75 13.69
N SER A 140 22.22 -6.49 13.96
CA SER A 140 21.67 -6.54 15.32
C SER A 140 22.07 -7.87 15.94
N GLN A 141 23.27 -7.92 16.50
CA GLN A 141 23.68 -8.94 17.47
C GLN A 141 22.92 -8.67 18.79
N LYS A 142 21.64 -8.93 18.82
CA LYS A 142 21.02 -9.39 20.04
C LYS A 142 20.89 -10.89 19.88
N ILE A 143 21.84 -11.56 20.47
CA ILE A 143 21.83 -12.99 20.72
C ILE A 143 20.67 -13.22 21.67
N ASP A 144 19.53 -13.61 21.18
CA ASP A 144 18.52 -14.28 21.96
C ASP A 144 18.97 -15.74 22.06
N LEU A 145 19.74 -16.02 23.12
CA LEU A 145 20.31 -17.34 23.41
C LEU A 145 19.26 -18.40 23.73
N ASP A 146 17.99 -18.00 23.92
CA ASP A 146 16.90 -18.89 24.35
C ASP A 146 16.04 -19.47 23.21
N SER A 147 16.22 -19.04 21.97
CA SER A 147 15.39 -19.52 20.85
C SER A 147 16.21 -20.17 19.74
N GLY A 148 16.97 -21.23 20.04
CA GLY A 148 17.41 -22.22 19.03
C GLY A 148 17.87 -21.72 17.66
N GLY A 149 18.51 -20.59 17.55
CA GLY A 149 19.53 -20.40 16.50
C GLY A 149 19.18 -19.85 15.13
N ASP A 150 17.97 -19.43 14.78
CA ASP A 150 17.75 -18.73 13.48
C ASP A 150 17.43 -17.26 13.72
N PHE A 151 18.45 -16.41 13.61
CA PHE A 151 18.30 -14.96 13.79
C PHE A 151 17.33 -14.41 12.77
N ASP A 152 16.25 -13.74 13.24
CA ASP A 152 15.34 -13.00 12.38
C ASP A 152 16.07 -11.80 11.75
N ARG A 153 16.79 -12.05 10.66
CA ARG A 153 17.51 -11.03 9.89
C ARG A 153 16.59 -10.19 9.00
N ARG A 154 15.29 -10.37 9.10
CA ARG A 154 14.31 -9.62 8.30
C ARG A 154 14.33 -8.14 8.63
N TYR A 155 14.14 -7.33 7.61
CA TYR A 155 14.03 -5.89 7.81
C TYR A 155 12.79 -5.55 8.65
N SER A 156 12.94 -4.68 9.65
CA SER A 156 11.88 -4.39 10.62
C SER A 156 10.73 -3.58 10.00
N GLN A 157 9.51 -3.72 10.53
CA GLN A 157 8.37 -2.91 10.09
C GLN A 157 8.62 -1.42 10.32
N LYS A 158 9.22 -1.05 11.46
CA LYS A 158 9.62 0.33 11.75
C LYS A 158 10.64 0.84 10.75
N GLY A 159 11.58 -0.01 10.32
CA GLY A 159 12.58 0.32 9.30
C GLY A 159 11.96 0.61 7.94
N VAL A 160 10.97 -0.18 7.50
CA VAL A 160 10.21 0.08 6.27
C VAL A 160 9.49 1.42 6.33
N GLN A 161 8.76 1.66 7.41
CA GLN A 161 8.02 2.91 7.62
C GLN A 161 8.95 4.11 7.68
N TRP A 162 10.08 3.98 8.38
CA TRP A 162 11.10 5.01 8.47
C TRP A 162 11.70 5.33 7.10
N ALA A 163 12.04 4.31 6.29
CA ALA A 163 12.58 4.51 4.95
C ALA A 163 11.62 5.31 4.06
N VAL A 164 10.32 4.99 4.08
CA VAL A 164 9.30 5.74 3.34
C VAL A 164 9.21 7.18 3.84
N GLN A 165 9.15 7.40 5.16
CA GLN A 165 9.05 8.74 5.74
C GLN A 165 10.28 9.61 5.43
N GLN A 166 11.50 9.04 5.49
CA GLN A 166 12.72 9.76 5.13
C GLN A 166 12.75 10.14 3.65
N ALA A 167 12.30 9.25 2.77
CA ALA A 167 12.22 9.55 1.35
C ALA A 167 11.20 10.67 1.06
N VAL A 168 10.03 10.61 1.68
CA VAL A 168 8.97 11.65 1.57
C VAL A 168 9.47 13.01 2.03
N LYS A 169 10.14 13.04 3.20
CA LYS A 169 10.73 14.29 3.73
C LYS A 169 11.77 14.88 2.78
N ARG A 170 12.67 14.04 2.25
CA ARG A 170 13.72 14.47 1.30
C ARG A 170 13.16 14.89 -0.04
N ALA A 171 12.06 14.29 -0.48
CA ALA A 171 11.37 14.65 -1.72
C ALA A 171 10.56 15.95 -1.61
N GLY A 172 10.44 16.53 -0.41
CA GLY A 172 9.63 17.73 -0.19
C GLY A 172 8.13 17.51 -0.38
N ILE A 173 7.64 16.27 -0.21
CA ILE A 173 6.23 15.95 -0.40
C ILE A 173 5.45 16.30 0.88
N HIS A 174 4.49 17.22 0.77
CA HIS A 174 3.68 17.70 1.91
C HIS A 174 2.51 16.76 2.28
N LYS A 175 2.14 15.83 1.39
CA LYS A 175 1.08 14.85 1.67
C LYS A 175 1.50 13.87 2.77
N ARG A 176 0.54 13.37 3.53
CA ARG A 176 0.79 12.29 4.50
C ARG A 176 0.97 10.97 3.78
N VAL A 177 2.21 10.60 3.51
CA VAL A 177 2.56 9.38 2.81
C VAL A 177 2.92 8.28 3.79
N SER A 178 2.38 7.09 3.56
CA SER A 178 2.66 5.86 4.28
C SER A 178 2.91 4.72 3.28
N VAL A 179 3.27 3.54 3.76
CA VAL A 179 3.35 2.33 2.93
C VAL A 179 2.01 2.06 2.21
N HIS A 180 0.89 2.28 2.91
CA HIS A 180 -0.43 2.11 2.28
C HIS A 180 -0.72 3.18 1.22
N THR A 181 -0.22 4.38 1.38
CA THR A 181 -0.33 5.44 0.36
C THR A 181 0.32 5.01 -0.96
N LEU A 182 1.52 4.41 -0.91
CA LEU A 182 2.19 3.90 -2.12
C LEU A 182 1.38 2.80 -2.81
N ARG A 183 0.77 1.92 -2.04
CA ARG A 183 -0.12 0.88 -2.56
C ARG A 183 -1.41 1.47 -3.16
N HIS A 184 -2.00 2.50 -2.54
CA HIS A 184 -3.14 3.21 -3.12
C HIS A 184 -2.76 3.92 -4.42
N THR A 185 -1.59 4.56 -4.44
CA THR A 185 -1.03 5.21 -5.64
C THR A 185 -0.82 4.20 -6.78
N TYR A 186 -0.24 3.02 -6.49
CA TYR A 186 -0.12 1.94 -7.47
C TYR A 186 -1.47 1.56 -8.09
N ALA A 187 -2.46 1.29 -7.24
CA ALA A 187 -3.78 0.88 -7.72
C ALA A 187 -4.47 1.95 -8.56
N THR A 188 -4.37 3.20 -8.15
CA THR A 188 -4.95 4.34 -8.87
C THR A 188 -4.25 4.55 -10.22
N HIS A 189 -2.91 4.56 -10.25
CA HIS A 189 -2.16 4.72 -11.49
C HIS A 189 -2.37 3.58 -12.49
N LEU A 190 -2.54 2.33 -12.02
CA LEU A 190 -2.91 1.21 -12.89
C LEU A 190 -4.29 1.41 -13.52
N LEU A 191 -5.25 1.88 -12.72
CA LEU A 191 -6.60 2.15 -13.20
C LEU A 191 -6.60 3.29 -14.21
N GLU A 192 -5.87 4.36 -13.95
CA GLU A 192 -5.66 5.51 -14.86
C GLU A 192 -4.97 5.08 -16.16
N SER A 193 -4.10 4.07 -16.09
CA SER A 193 -3.46 3.46 -17.27
C SER A 193 -4.36 2.46 -18.02
N GLY A 194 -5.62 2.30 -17.61
CA GLY A 194 -6.59 1.44 -18.29
C GLY A 194 -6.58 -0.02 -17.87
N VAL A 195 -5.84 -0.39 -16.82
CA VAL A 195 -5.84 -1.78 -16.33
C VAL A 195 -7.20 -2.12 -15.71
N ASN A 196 -7.74 -3.28 -16.07
CA ASN A 196 -9.04 -3.75 -15.59
C ASN A 196 -9.04 -3.88 -14.05
N ILE A 197 -10.10 -3.38 -13.41
CA ILE A 197 -10.26 -3.36 -11.95
C ILE A 197 -10.19 -4.76 -11.30
N VAL A 198 -10.65 -5.79 -11.99
CA VAL A 198 -10.56 -7.19 -11.53
C VAL A 198 -9.11 -7.67 -11.51
N GLN A 199 -8.31 -7.24 -12.49
CA GLN A 199 -6.88 -7.55 -12.50
C GLN A 199 -6.14 -6.83 -11.37
N ILE A 200 -6.48 -5.55 -11.11
CA ILE A 200 -5.95 -4.78 -9.97
C ILE A 200 -6.33 -5.46 -8.65
N GLN A 201 -7.58 -5.93 -8.51
CA GLN A 201 -8.03 -6.69 -7.34
C GLN A 201 -7.15 -7.93 -7.09
N LYS A 202 -6.87 -8.71 -8.14
CA LYS A 202 -6.02 -9.91 -8.07
C LYS A 202 -4.59 -9.56 -7.62
N TRP A 203 -3.97 -8.57 -8.24
CA TRP A 203 -2.60 -8.14 -7.90
C TRP A 203 -2.51 -7.53 -6.49
N LEU A 204 -3.55 -6.84 -6.05
CA LEU A 204 -3.61 -6.37 -4.66
C LEU A 204 -3.94 -7.48 -3.65
N GLY A 205 -4.51 -8.59 -4.08
CA GLY A 205 -4.99 -9.65 -3.19
C GLY A 205 -6.10 -9.17 -2.27
N HIS A 206 -7.08 -8.44 -2.83
CA HIS A 206 -8.30 -8.06 -2.12
C HIS A 206 -9.32 -9.17 -2.21
N VAL A 207 -9.80 -9.63 -1.04
CA VAL A 207 -10.84 -10.67 -0.97
C VAL A 207 -12.16 -10.18 -1.54
N ASN A 208 -12.51 -8.92 -1.22
CA ASN A 208 -13.73 -8.27 -1.67
C ASN A 208 -13.39 -7.16 -2.66
N ILE A 209 -14.07 -7.15 -3.80
CA ILE A 209 -13.93 -6.13 -4.84
C ILE A 209 -14.22 -4.71 -4.30
N GLN A 210 -15.10 -4.57 -3.31
CA GLN A 210 -15.41 -3.29 -2.67
C GLN A 210 -14.17 -2.55 -2.17
N ALA A 211 -13.15 -3.30 -1.71
CA ALA A 211 -11.88 -2.70 -1.30
C ALA A 211 -11.08 -2.12 -2.48
N THR A 212 -11.39 -2.51 -3.71
CA THR A 212 -10.74 -2.03 -4.94
C THR A 212 -11.57 -0.93 -5.59
N LEU A 213 -12.89 -0.97 -5.47
CA LEU A 213 -13.79 0.03 -6.06
C LEU A 213 -13.54 1.45 -5.55
N ILE A 214 -12.94 1.61 -4.37
CA ILE A 214 -12.55 2.92 -3.84
C ILE A 214 -11.61 3.68 -4.79
N TYR A 215 -10.84 2.96 -5.61
CA TYR A 215 -9.92 3.58 -6.57
C TYR A 215 -10.63 4.19 -7.76
N LEU A 216 -11.83 3.71 -8.13
CA LEU A 216 -12.66 4.35 -9.15
C LEU A 216 -12.99 5.79 -8.77
N HIS A 217 -13.38 6.01 -7.51
CA HIS A 217 -13.69 7.36 -7.04
C HIS A 217 -12.48 8.30 -6.99
N VAL A 218 -11.26 7.76 -6.94
CA VAL A 218 -10.03 8.57 -6.88
C VAL A 218 -9.50 8.85 -8.28
N SER A 219 -9.58 7.88 -9.20
CA SER A 219 -9.12 8.02 -10.59
C SER A 219 -9.99 8.97 -11.40
N ASP A 220 -11.27 9.10 -11.05
CA ASP A 220 -12.21 9.93 -11.78
C ASP A 220 -11.98 11.43 -11.61
N TYR A 221 -11.34 11.87 -10.51
CA TYR A 221 -11.08 13.29 -10.25
C TYR A 221 -10.22 13.99 -11.32
N GLY A 222 -9.41 13.26 -12.09
CA GLY A 222 -8.59 13.84 -13.16
C GLY A 222 -9.19 13.68 -14.57
N LYS A 223 -10.27 12.90 -14.72
CA LYS A 223 -10.88 12.64 -16.02
C LYS A 223 -12.09 13.52 -16.32
N TYR A 224 -12.73 14.07 -15.30
CA TYR A 224 -13.92 14.93 -15.46
C TYR A 224 -13.64 16.26 -16.15
N GLU A 225 -12.40 16.79 -16.11
CA GLU A 225 -12.01 17.96 -16.90
C GLU A 225 -12.06 17.69 -18.44
N LYS A 226 -12.08 16.41 -18.86
CA LYS A 226 -12.12 16.02 -20.28
C LYS A 226 -13.48 15.50 -20.74
N LEU A 227 -14.47 15.44 -19.87
CA LEU A 227 -15.82 14.96 -20.16
C LEU A 227 -16.86 16.06 -19.93
N SER A 228 -16.63 17.22 -20.50
CA SER A 228 -17.72 18.16 -20.73
C SER A 228 -18.63 17.54 -21.81
N LEU A 229 -19.82 17.08 -21.39
CA LEU A 229 -20.83 16.60 -22.33
C LEU A 229 -21.18 17.68 -23.36
N LEU A 230 -21.05 18.94 -22.96
CA LEU A 230 -21.31 20.08 -23.81
C LEU A 230 -20.20 20.22 -24.87
N ASP A 231 -18.92 20.14 -24.48
CA ASP A 231 -17.80 20.18 -25.42
C ASP A 231 -17.87 19.04 -26.43
N HIS A 232 -18.20 17.82 -25.96
CA HIS A 232 -18.39 16.66 -26.85
C HIS A 232 -19.56 16.83 -27.83
N LEU A 233 -20.61 17.54 -27.43
CA LEU A 233 -21.75 17.86 -28.33
C LEU A 233 -21.34 18.93 -29.34
N TYR A 234 -20.54 19.91 -28.96
CA TYR A 234 -20.00 20.94 -29.87
C TYR A 234 -19.01 20.36 -30.87
N GLU A 235 -18.09 19.52 -30.41
CA GLU A 235 -17.14 18.81 -31.29
C GLU A 235 -17.87 17.95 -32.34
N LYS A 236 -18.92 17.19 -31.95
CA LYS A 236 -19.73 16.38 -32.86
C LYS A 236 -20.50 17.22 -33.88
N ARG A 237 -20.83 18.47 -33.58
CA ARG A 237 -21.57 19.37 -34.47
C ARG A 237 -20.67 20.26 -35.31
N GLY A 238 -19.36 20.20 -35.19
CA GLY A 238 -18.43 21.04 -35.89
C GLY A 238 -18.57 22.54 -35.55
N LEU A 239 -19.17 22.83 -34.36
CA LEU A 239 -19.33 24.18 -33.85
C LEU A 239 -18.11 24.46 -32.95
N ASN A 240 -17.21 25.32 -33.41
CA ASN A 240 -16.14 25.81 -32.60
C ASN A 240 -16.69 26.44 -31.30
N THR A 241 -16.05 26.19 -30.17
CA THR A 241 -16.35 26.77 -28.86
C THR A 241 -16.67 28.24 -28.95
N LEU A 242 -17.80 28.62 -28.37
CA LEU A 242 -18.21 30.01 -28.28
C LEU A 242 -17.15 30.87 -27.59
N GLY A 243 -16.63 31.84 -28.37
CA GLY A 243 -16.24 33.16 -27.89
C GLY A 243 -14.96 33.25 -27.11
N SER A 244 -13.93 33.63 -27.80
CA SER A 244 -12.99 34.66 -27.34
C SER A 244 -13.38 35.95 -28.02
N ASP A 245 -14.20 36.73 -27.38
CA ASP A 245 -14.29 38.18 -27.54
C ASP A 245 -13.81 38.83 -26.22
#